data_f6cae03df3462740951a24778dc5876c
#
_entry.id   f6cae03df3462740951a24778dc5876c
#
_cell.length_a   1.000
_cell.length_b   1.000
_cell.length_c   1.000
_cell.angle_alpha   90.00
_cell.angle_beta   90.00
_cell.angle_gamma   90.00
#
_symmetry.space_group_name_H-M   'P 1'
#
loop_
_entity.id
_entity.type
_entity.pdbx_description
1 polymer ?
#
loop_
_entity_poly.entity_id
_entity_poly.type
_entity_poly.pdbx_seq_one_letter_code
_entity_poly.pdbx_strand_id
1 'polypeptide(L)'
;MKKMFALVLVVFLMISLTSCRSTPKENVFRIVEKNYDTILKACEEKDEDALLAIKGVTRVNIVDGYVIVFCEAKGISVSSQDYGFYYSEKNSPVTIDCNQGIVCGVNDLTPEGNGYQCIVQGNTFYTEHIKGNIYFYSNAY
;
A
#
# COMPACT_ATOMS: atom_id res chain seq x y z
N MET A 1 16.28 38.00 -29.00
CA MET A 1 16.80 36.65 -28.75
C MET A 1 17.08 36.32 -27.29
N LYS A 2 17.80 37.16 -26.53
CA LYS A 2 18.10 36.86 -25.09
C LYS A 2 16.89 36.72 -24.18
N LYS A 3 15.80 37.49 -24.41
CA LYS A 3 14.56 37.41 -23.60
C LYS A 3 13.72 36.14 -23.86
N MET A 4 13.76 35.64 -25.10
CA MET A 4 13.05 34.39 -25.44
C MET A 4 13.75 33.15 -24.86
N PHE A 5 15.09 33.16 -24.79
CA PHE A 5 15.87 32.10 -24.21
C PHE A 5 15.64 31.96 -22.71
N ALA A 6 15.50 33.10 -22.00
CA ALA A 6 15.21 33.12 -20.57
C ALA A 6 13.80 32.57 -20.28
N LEU A 7 12.80 32.86 -21.12
CA LEU A 7 11.44 32.36 -20.94
C LEU A 7 11.36 30.85 -21.14
N VAL A 8 12.05 30.31 -22.13
CA VAL A 8 12.09 28.85 -22.39
C VAL A 8 12.78 28.12 -21.25
N LEU A 9 13.86 28.69 -20.67
CA LEU A 9 14.58 28.11 -19.55
C LEU A 9 13.72 28.07 -18.28
N VAL A 10 12.92 29.11 -18.02
CA VAL A 10 12.00 29.17 -16.87
C VAL A 10 10.87 28.15 -17.01
N VAL A 11 10.30 27.99 -18.21
CA VAL A 11 9.27 26.97 -18.47
C VAL A 11 9.84 25.55 -18.30
N PHE A 12 11.07 25.30 -18.76
CA PHE A 12 11.74 23.99 -18.56
C PHE A 12 12.03 23.71 -17.08
N LEU A 13 12.42 24.72 -16.30
CA LEU A 13 12.61 24.58 -14.85
C LEU A 13 11.29 24.32 -14.11
N MET A 14 10.19 24.94 -14.54
CA MET A 14 8.87 24.70 -13.94
C MET A 14 8.35 23.28 -14.20
N ILE A 15 8.65 22.69 -15.37
CA ILE A 15 8.24 21.32 -15.70
C ILE A 15 9.06 20.28 -14.92
N SER A 16 10.30 20.59 -14.58
CA SER A 16 11.16 19.67 -13.79
C SER A 16 10.83 19.63 -12.29
N LEU A 17 10.04 20.59 -11.77
CA LEU A 17 9.64 20.64 -10.37
C LEU A 17 8.34 19.88 -10.05
N THR A 18 7.61 19.40 -11.04
CA THR A 18 6.51 18.46 -10.85
C THR A 18 7.07 17.04 -10.69
N SER A 19 7.91 16.83 -9.71
CA SER A 19 8.22 15.50 -9.20
C SER A 19 6.91 14.93 -8.65
N CYS A 20 6.21 14.12 -9.43
CA CYS A 20 5.08 13.33 -8.97
C CYS A 20 5.56 12.43 -7.81
N ARG A 21 5.41 12.90 -6.58
CA ARG A 21 5.57 12.05 -5.40
C ARG A 21 4.39 11.10 -5.41
N SER A 22 4.64 9.86 -5.81
CA SER A 22 3.63 8.80 -5.69
C SER A 22 3.22 8.66 -4.23
N THR A 23 1.92 8.60 -3.99
CA THR A 23 1.38 8.32 -2.65
C THR A 23 1.77 6.90 -2.21
N PRO A 24 1.76 6.60 -0.88
CA PRO A 24 1.95 5.24 -0.39
C PRO A 24 1.05 4.23 -1.08
N LYS A 25 -0.22 4.57 -1.26
CA LYS A 25 -1.22 3.75 -1.96
C LYS A 25 -0.79 3.45 -3.40
N GLU A 26 -0.47 4.48 -4.21
CA GLU A 26 -0.04 4.30 -5.60
C GLU A 26 1.23 3.43 -5.71
N ASN A 27 2.14 3.55 -4.73
CA ASN A 27 3.33 2.73 -4.69
C ASN A 27 3.00 1.26 -4.46
N VAL A 28 2.12 0.95 -3.50
CA VAL A 28 1.68 -0.43 -3.21
C VAL A 28 0.94 -1.02 -4.41
N PHE A 29 0.01 -0.28 -5.01
CA PHE A 29 -0.72 -0.73 -6.21
C PHE A 29 0.24 -1.09 -7.34
N ARG A 30 1.27 -0.25 -7.59
CA ARG A 30 2.30 -0.51 -8.60
C ARG A 30 3.15 -1.75 -8.29
N ILE A 31 3.50 -1.97 -7.01
CA ILE A 31 4.22 -3.18 -6.59
C ILE A 31 3.39 -4.42 -6.91
N VAL A 32 2.12 -4.42 -6.53
CA VAL A 32 1.20 -5.54 -6.76
C VAL A 32 0.98 -5.76 -8.26
N GLU A 33 0.64 -4.73 -9.02
CA GLU A 33 0.41 -4.85 -10.46
C GLU A 33 1.60 -5.42 -11.21
N LYS A 34 2.81 -4.92 -10.90
CA LYS A 34 4.04 -5.35 -11.55
C LYS A 34 4.44 -6.78 -11.22
N ASN A 35 4.12 -7.26 -10.03
CA ASN A 35 4.56 -8.57 -9.52
C ASN A 35 3.39 -9.52 -9.23
N TYR A 36 2.22 -9.29 -9.81
CA TYR A 36 0.97 -9.94 -9.42
C TYR A 36 1.07 -11.48 -9.37
N ASP A 37 1.54 -12.11 -10.43
CA ASP A 37 1.61 -13.57 -10.51
C ASP A 37 2.61 -14.15 -9.50
N THR A 38 3.73 -13.46 -9.28
CA THR A 38 4.72 -13.84 -8.26
C THR A 38 4.15 -13.71 -6.86
N ILE A 39 3.46 -12.60 -6.56
CA ILE A 39 2.83 -12.35 -5.27
C ILE A 39 1.73 -13.39 -5.00
N LEU A 40 0.85 -13.62 -5.98
CA LEU A 40 -0.25 -14.57 -5.83
C LEU A 40 0.28 -15.97 -5.50
N LYS A 41 1.24 -16.46 -6.30
CA LYS A 41 1.86 -17.77 -6.06
C LYS A 41 2.53 -17.84 -4.68
N ALA A 42 3.34 -16.83 -4.33
CA ALA A 42 4.04 -16.80 -3.04
C ALA A 42 3.08 -16.75 -1.85
N CYS A 43 1.96 -16.03 -1.97
CA CYS A 43 0.92 -16.01 -0.94
C CYS A 43 0.22 -17.36 -0.80
N GLU A 44 -0.13 -18.03 -1.89
CA GLU A 44 -0.77 -19.35 -1.88
C GLU A 44 0.15 -20.43 -1.31
N GLU A 45 1.44 -20.36 -1.62
CA GLU A 45 2.48 -21.29 -1.12
C GLU A 45 3.00 -20.88 0.28
N LYS A 46 2.62 -19.70 0.79
CA LYS A 46 3.14 -19.09 2.03
C LYS A 46 4.66 -18.94 2.02
N ASP A 47 5.21 -18.60 0.84
CA ASP A 47 6.64 -18.41 0.61
C ASP A 47 7.06 -16.98 0.99
N GLU A 48 7.48 -16.82 2.25
CA GLU A 48 7.94 -15.55 2.81
C GLU A 48 9.18 -15.01 2.08
N ASP A 49 10.12 -15.87 1.72
CA ASP A 49 11.37 -15.46 1.07
C ASP A 49 11.10 -14.88 -0.33
N ALA A 50 10.19 -15.49 -1.09
CA ALA A 50 9.78 -14.98 -2.39
C ALA A 50 9.10 -13.59 -2.28
N LEU A 51 8.30 -13.35 -1.24
CA LEU A 51 7.68 -12.05 -0.99
C LEU A 51 8.72 -11.01 -0.56
N LEU A 52 9.66 -11.35 0.32
CA LEU A 52 10.74 -10.46 0.78
C LEU A 52 11.72 -10.08 -0.34
N ALA A 53 11.86 -10.92 -1.38
CA ALA A 53 12.66 -10.60 -2.55
C ALA A 53 12.06 -9.51 -3.44
N ILE A 54 10.78 -9.16 -3.27
CA ILE A 54 10.11 -8.11 -4.05
C ILE A 54 10.57 -6.74 -3.55
N LYS A 55 11.09 -5.93 -4.48
CA LYS A 55 11.55 -4.57 -4.16
C LYS A 55 10.43 -3.70 -3.56
N GLY A 56 10.67 -3.17 -2.37
CA GLY A 56 9.72 -2.33 -1.63
C GLY A 56 8.93 -3.09 -0.57
N VAL A 57 9.09 -4.41 -0.47
CA VAL A 57 8.61 -5.22 0.65
C VAL A 57 9.67 -5.20 1.75
N THR A 58 9.25 -5.01 2.99
CA THR A 58 10.14 -4.91 4.15
C THR A 58 9.92 -6.01 5.18
N ARG A 59 8.70 -6.51 5.28
CA ARG A 59 8.32 -7.54 6.24
C ARG A 59 7.10 -8.31 5.72
N VAL A 60 7.03 -9.57 6.08
CA VAL A 60 5.88 -10.45 5.84
C VAL A 60 5.41 -11.03 7.17
N ASN A 61 4.11 -11.19 7.33
CA ASN A 61 3.51 -11.87 8.47
C ASN A 61 2.42 -12.82 7.96
N ILE A 62 2.55 -14.10 8.26
CA ILE A 62 1.60 -15.13 7.85
C ILE A 62 0.74 -15.48 9.06
N VAL A 63 -0.55 -15.21 8.95
CA VAL A 63 -1.56 -15.54 9.95
C VAL A 63 -2.65 -16.39 9.31
N ASP A 64 -3.49 -17.01 10.14
CA ASP A 64 -4.54 -17.92 9.63
C ASP A 64 -5.46 -17.22 8.60
N GLY A 65 -5.45 -17.74 7.39
CA GLY A 65 -6.26 -17.22 6.27
C GLY A 65 -5.74 -15.95 5.60
N TYR A 66 -4.58 -15.40 6.05
CA TYR A 66 -4.03 -14.16 5.51
C TYR A 66 -2.50 -14.17 5.41
N VAL A 67 -1.99 -13.52 4.38
CA VAL A 67 -0.57 -13.16 4.25
C VAL A 67 -0.47 -11.65 4.20
N ILE A 68 0.15 -11.05 5.22
CA ILE A 68 0.25 -9.59 5.39
C ILE A 68 1.65 -9.16 4.98
N VAL A 69 1.74 -8.22 4.05
CA VAL A 69 2.99 -7.72 3.49
C VAL A 69 3.13 -6.24 3.77
N PHE A 70 4.22 -5.87 4.42
CA PHE A 70 4.55 -4.49 4.77
C PHE A 70 5.45 -3.90 3.68
N CYS A 71 5.13 -2.70 3.25
CA CYS A 71 5.87 -1.99 2.22
C CYS A 71 6.65 -0.81 2.80
N GLU A 72 7.81 -0.52 2.19
CA GLU A 72 8.66 0.58 2.59
C GLU A 72 8.02 1.93 2.32
N ALA A 73 7.99 2.80 3.33
CA ALA A 73 7.64 4.20 3.19
C ALA A 73 8.72 4.93 2.38
N LYS A 74 8.37 5.37 1.16
CA LYS A 74 9.23 6.29 0.41
C LYS A 74 8.92 7.72 0.85
N GLY A 75 9.84 8.32 1.59
CA GLY A 75 9.79 9.71 2.00
C GLY A 75 10.11 9.88 3.48
N ILE A 76 10.45 11.11 3.87
CA ILE A 76 10.61 11.48 5.27
C ILE A 76 9.20 11.58 5.86
N SER A 77 8.68 10.48 6.36
CA SER A 77 7.40 10.47 7.08
C SER A 77 7.69 10.51 8.57
N VAL A 78 7.29 11.58 9.20
CA VAL A 78 7.30 11.73 10.67
C VAL A 78 6.01 11.18 11.27
N SER A 79 5.07 10.71 10.45
CA SER A 79 3.84 10.07 10.88
C SER A 79 4.01 8.55 10.86
N SER A 80 3.65 7.92 11.96
CA SER A 80 3.56 6.47 12.10
C SER A 80 2.41 5.91 11.25
N GLN A 81 2.58 5.89 9.93
CA GLN A 81 1.66 5.27 9.01
C GLN A 81 2.28 3.97 8.50
N ASP A 82 1.67 2.87 8.86
CA ASP A 82 1.99 1.57 8.28
C ASP A 82 1.08 1.32 7.09
N TYR A 83 1.63 0.75 6.02
CA TYR A 83 0.87 0.39 4.85
C TYR A 83 1.52 -0.75 4.08
N GLY A 84 0.72 -1.41 3.27
CA GLY A 84 1.13 -2.52 2.46
C GLY A 84 -0.04 -3.15 1.75
N PHE A 85 0.08 -4.44 1.51
CA PHE A 85 -1.02 -5.24 0.98
C PHE A 85 -1.16 -6.54 1.77
N TYR A 86 -2.31 -7.16 1.66
CA TYR A 86 -2.51 -8.52 2.19
C TYR A 86 -3.26 -9.39 1.18
N TYR A 87 -2.99 -10.67 1.25
CA TYR A 87 -3.75 -11.71 0.58
C TYR A 87 -4.78 -12.29 1.55
N SER A 88 -6.03 -12.45 1.11
CA SER A 88 -7.12 -13.07 1.87
C SER A 88 -7.57 -14.35 1.21
N GLU A 89 -7.38 -15.51 1.84
CA GLU A 89 -7.82 -16.80 1.30
C GLU A 89 -9.33 -16.83 0.98
N LYS A 90 -10.12 -16.12 1.78
CA LYS A 90 -11.59 -16.05 1.62
C LYS A 90 -12.05 -14.90 0.74
N ASN A 91 -11.12 -14.14 0.14
CA ASN A 91 -11.43 -12.93 -0.63
C ASN A 91 -12.35 -11.95 0.12
N SER A 92 -12.09 -11.73 1.40
CA SER A 92 -12.84 -10.83 2.28
C SER A 92 -11.99 -9.68 2.73
N PRO A 93 -12.50 -8.43 2.70
CA PRO A 93 -11.80 -7.29 3.23
C PRO A 93 -11.71 -7.37 4.77
N VAL A 94 -10.55 -6.97 5.30
CA VAL A 94 -10.29 -6.80 6.73
C VAL A 94 -9.41 -5.56 6.90
N THR A 95 -9.28 -5.04 8.11
CA THR A 95 -8.25 -4.03 8.39
C THR A 95 -7.12 -4.62 9.21
N ILE A 96 -5.93 -4.12 8.96
CA ILE A 96 -4.67 -4.65 9.48
C ILE A 96 -3.99 -3.62 10.38
N ASP A 97 -3.53 -4.04 11.54
CA ASP A 97 -2.57 -3.34 12.39
C ASP A 97 -1.21 -4.05 12.33
N CYS A 98 -0.14 -3.28 12.24
CA CYS A 98 1.22 -3.83 12.10
C CYS A 98 1.69 -4.67 13.29
N ASN A 99 1.14 -4.42 14.47
CA ASN A 99 1.52 -5.10 15.71
C ASN A 99 0.51 -6.15 16.16
N GLN A 100 -0.78 -5.92 15.85
CA GLN A 100 -1.89 -6.76 16.33
C GLN A 100 -2.44 -7.71 15.27
N GLY A 101 -2.14 -7.48 13.98
CA GLY A 101 -2.68 -8.27 12.89
C GLY A 101 -4.06 -7.77 12.45
N ILE A 102 -5.07 -8.63 12.37
CA ILE A 102 -6.43 -8.23 11.96
C ILE A 102 -7.11 -7.48 13.09
N VAL A 103 -7.60 -6.27 12.79
CA VAL A 103 -8.29 -5.40 13.75
C VAL A 103 -9.80 -5.48 13.60
N CYS A 104 -10.31 -5.31 12.37
CA CYS A 104 -11.73 -5.36 12.08
C CYS A 104 -12.00 -6.38 10.98
N GLY A 105 -13.00 -7.22 11.21
CA GLY A 105 -13.55 -8.10 10.18
C GLY A 105 -14.60 -7.39 9.33
N VAL A 106 -15.09 -8.08 8.30
CA VAL A 106 -16.03 -7.52 7.31
C VAL A 106 -17.29 -6.88 7.91
N ASN A 107 -17.78 -7.39 9.04
CA ASN A 107 -19.00 -6.89 9.69
C ASN A 107 -18.82 -5.54 10.40
N ASP A 108 -17.58 -5.16 10.69
CA ASP A 108 -17.22 -3.95 11.43
C ASP A 108 -16.73 -2.84 10.50
N LEU A 109 -16.68 -3.12 9.20
CA LEU A 109 -16.19 -2.18 8.19
C LEU A 109 -17.30 -1.24 7.72
N THR A 110 -16.96 0.04 7.57
CA THR A 110 -17.81 1.04 6.95
C THR A 110 -17.26 1.46 5.59
N PRO A 111 -18.09 1.65 4.55
CA PRO A 111 -17.62 2.13 3.25
C PRO A 111 -16.93 3.50 3.36
N GLU A 112 -15.76 3.63 2.70
CA GLU A 112 -15.03 4.88 2.60
C GLU A 112 -14.29 4.97 1.25
N GLY A 113 -14.69 5.94 0.42
CA GLY A 113 -14.14 6.08 -0.94
C GLY A 113 -14.32 4.80 -1.78
N ASN A 114 -13.21 4.25 -2.28
CA ASN A 114 -13.19 3.01 -3.05
C ASN A 114 -13.00 1.75 -2.18
N GLY A 115 -12.96 1.90 -0.87
CA GLY A 115 -12.68 0.81 0.06
C GLY A 115 -13.54 0.87 1.30
N TYR A 116 -12.95 0.44 2.39
CA TYR A 116 -13.61 0.34 3.69
C TYR A 116 -12.68 0.84 4.79
N GLN A 117 -13.27 1.34 5.86
CA GLN A 117 -12.54 1.73 7.07
C GLN A 117 -13.17 1.19 8.34
N CYS A 118 -12.38 1.10 9.39
CA CYS A 118 -12.86 1.05 10.76
C CYS A 118 -12.05 2.00 11.65
N ILE A 119 -12.66 2.43 12.75
CA ILE A 119 -12.02 3.31 13.73
C ILE A 119 -12.03 2.58 15.07
N VAL A 120 -10.84 2.33 15.60
CA VAL A 120 -10.65 1.66 16.90
C VAL A 120 -9.75 2.52 17.78
N GLN A 121 -10.24 2.91 18.93
CA GLN A 121 -9.50 3.73 19.91
C GLN A 121 -8.91 5.03 19.32
N GLY A 122 -9.61 5.65 18.36
CA GLY A 122 -9.18 6.87 17.68
C GLY A 122 -8.22 6.66 16.49
N ASN A 123 -7.75 5.45 16.27
CA ASN A 123 -6.93 5.10 15.10
C ASN A 123 -7.81 4.70 13.93
N THR A 124 -7.46 5.17 12.74
CA THR A 124 -8.18 4.84 11.50
C THR A 124 -7.45 3.77 10.74
N PHE A 125 -8.14 2.70 10.42
CA PHE A 125 -7.65 1.58 9.61
C PHE A 125 -8.45 1.53 8.31
N TYR A 126 -7.75 1.50 7.18
CA TYR A 126 -8.35 1.49 5.85
C TYR A 126 -7.93 0.28 5.05
N THR A 127 -8.82 -0.23 4.21
CA THR A 127 -8.55 -1.30 3.25
C THR A 127 -9.26 -1.07 1.93
N GLU A 128 -8.64 -1.50 0.83
CA GLU A 128 -9.20 -1.37 -0.52
C GLU A 128 -8.77 -2.55 -1.39
N HIS A 129 -9.69 -3.06 -2.20
CA HIS A 129 -9.40 -4.14 -3.14
C HIS A 129 -8.43 -3.66 -4.23
N ILE A 130 -7.38 -4.45 -4.49
CA ILE A 130 -6.45 -4.19 -5.60
C ILE A 130 -6.80 -5.11 -6.77
N LYS A 131 -6.65 -6.43 -6.59
CA LYS A 131 -6.87 -7.43 -7.64
C LYS A 131 -6.97 -8.84 -7.05
N GLY A 132 -7.91 -9.65 -7.54
CA GLY A 132 -8.11 -11.02 -7.03
C GLY A 132 -8.32 -11.04 -5.52
N ASN A 133 -7.54 -11.79 -4.79
CA ASN A 133 -7.59 -11.89 -3.33
C ASN A 133 -6.63 -10.92 -2.61
N ILE A 134 -6.09 -9.91 -3.33
CA ILE A 134 -5.11 -8.95 -2.81
C ILE A 134 -5.76 -7.60 -2.55
N TYR A 135 -5.52 -7.08 -1.35
CA TYR A 135 -6.06 -5.82 -0.83
C TYR A 135 -4.93 -4.91 -0.35
N PHE A 136 -5.09 -3.62 -0.56
CA PHE A 136 -4.30 -2.58 0.09
C PHE A 136 -4.77 -2.37 1.52
N TYR A 137 -3.86 -2.01 2.42
CA TYR A 137 -4.21 -1.49 3.74
C TYR A 137 -3.31 -0.30 4.12
N SER A 138 -3.85 0.56 4.95
CA SER A 138 -3.09 1.63 5.63
C SER A 138 -3.67 1.92 7.01
N ASN A 139 -2.80 2.33 7.92
CA ASN A 139 -3.15 2.73 9.29
C ASN A 139 -2.74 4.18 9.48
N ALA A 140 -3.57 4.96 10.15
CA ALA A 140 -3.25 6.30 10.63
C ALA A 140 -3.44 6.33 12.16
N TYR A 141 -2.38 6.68 12.87
CA TYR A 141 -2.34 6.80 14.33
C TYR A 141 -2.37 8.26 14.75
#